data_a3e72ddc8ee1d397336fbcddaffdae13
#
_entry.id   a3e72ddc8ee1d397336fbcddaffdae13
#
_cell.length_a   1.000
_cell.length_b   1.000
_cell.length_c   1.000
_cell.angle_alpha   90.00
_cell.angle_beta   90.00
_cell.angle_gamma   90.00
#
_symmetry.space_group_name_H-M   'P 1'
#
loop_
_entity.id
_entity.type
_entity.pdbx_description
1 polymer ?
#
loop_
_entity_poly.entity_id
_entity_poly.type
_entity_poly.pdbx_seq_one_letter_code
_entity_poly.pdbx_strand_id
1 'polypeptide(L)'
;MNTFFQKAVPIWAKGRADEMNCELAFRAIIAGQDASLHLAASSIYRVWVNGKFVCAGPARAAHGFYRVDEIDLTPQLCAGQNTVVIEVTAFNVNSYDTLDQPGFLTAEILQNHAVTAATGDGSFGVYDLHQRIQRVQRYSFQRAFAEAYRLRACKQAFYLGSDGGAERLESETQAEKRYLRRETPMPQFEPLQVQRIVQTGSVSFDVPCGALRKDRAYTQIGPMLKGYPADTLEEHLSDEAQT
;
A
#
# COMPACT_ATOMS: atom_id res chain seq x y z
N MET A 1 21.87 16.76 2.96
CA MET A 1 21.06 17.08 1.75
C MET A 1 20.44 15.79 1.26
N ASN A 2 19.13 15.76 1.08
CA ASN A 2 18.46 14.63 0.46
C ASN A 2 18.82 14.64 -1.04
N THR A 3 19.61 13.67 -1.48
CA THR A 3 20.08 13.60 -2.88
C THR A 3 19.11 12.83 -3.79
N PHE A 4 18.04 12.26 -3.22
CA PHE A 4 17.11 11.39 -3.95
C PHE A 4 15.85 12.11 -4.42
N PHE A 5 15.41 13.14 -3.71
CA PHE A 5 14.22 13.90 -4.03
C PHE A 5 14.55 15.40 -4.12
N GLN A 6 14.03 16.05 -5.17
CA GLN A 6 14.24 17.49 -5.39
C GLN A 6 13.27 18.34 -4.57
N LYS A 7 12.00 17.89 -4.46
CA LYS A 7 10.91 18.63 -3.80
C LYS A 7 10.10 17.79 -2.83
N ALA A 8 9.99 16.47 -3.08
CA ALA A 8 9.09 15.63 -2.30
C ALA A 8 9.49 15.55 -0.83
N VAL A 9 8.50 15.61 0.04
CA VAL A 9 8.62 15.34 1.47
C VAL A 9 7.73 14.17 1.87
N PRO A 10 8.06 13.43 2.93
CA PRO A 10 7.23 12.33 3.39
C PRO A 10 5.87 12.85 3.90
N ILE A 11 4.78 12.28 3.42
CA ILE A 11 3.42 12.61 3.85
C ILE A 11 2.63 11.35 4.20
N TRP A 12 1.57 11.52 5.00
CA TRP A 12 0.53 10.54 5.26
C TRP A 12 -0.80 11.23 5.54
N ALA A 13 -1.89 10.46 5.66
CA ALA A 13 -3.15 11.02 6.14
C ALA A 13 -2.99 11.50 7.58
N LYS A 14 -3.50 12.69 7.87
CA LYS A 14 -3.36 13.37 9.15
C LYS A 14 -3.87 12.52 10.32
N GLY A 15 -3.01 12.32 11.31
CA GLY A 15 -3.30 11.55 12.51
C GLY A 15 -3.38 10.04 12.34
N ARG A 16 -3.09 9.48 11.13
CA ARG A 16 -3.23 8.05 10.84
C ARG A 16 -1.89 7.32 10.62
N ALA A 17 -0.75 7.98 10.81
CA ALA A 17 0.56 7.39 10.50
C ALA A 17 0.90 6.14 11.34
N ASP A 18 0.39 6.08 12.57
CA ASP A 18 0.63 4.98 13.51
C ASP A 18 -0.48 3.91 13.48
N GLU A 19 -1.48 4.06 12.60
CA GLU A 19 -2.52 3.03 12.44
C GLU A 19 -1.96 1.75 11.83
N MET A 20 -2.36 0.61 12.40
CA MET A 20 -1.98 -0.69 11.87
C MET A 20 -2.81 -1.03 10.61
N ASN A 21 -2.19 -1.74 9.67
CA ASN A 21 -2.85 -2.28 8.47
C ASN A 21 -3.64 -1.23 7.66
N CYS A 22 -3.17 0.02 7.68
CA CYS A 22 -3.81 1.14 6.99
C CYS A 22 -3.38 1.19 5.53
N GLU A 23 -4.33 1.16 4.59
CA GLU A 23 -4.08 1.32 3.15
C GLU A 23 -4.64 2.66 2.68
N LEU A 24 -3.79 3.45 2.03
CA LEU A 24 -4.17 4.73 1.44
C LEU A 24 -3.73 4.79 -0.03
N ALA A 25 -4.49 5.53 -0.83
CA ALA A 25 -4.17 5.82 -2.21
C ALA A 25 -3.72 7.28 -2.37
N PHE A 26 -2.63 7.48 -3.09
CA PHE A 26 -2.07 8.78 -3.42
C PHE A 26 -2.20 8.98 -4.92
N ARG A 27 -2.93 10.02 -5.34
CA ARG A 27 -3.24 10.25 -6.76
C ARG A 27 -2.70 11.59 -7.23
N ALA A 28 -1.94 11.57 -8.33
CA ALA A 28 -1.54 12.74 -9.08
C ALA A 28 -2.08 12.67 -10.51
N ILE A 29 -2.35 13.83 -11.10
CA ILE A 29 -2.71 13.97 -12.51
C ILE A 29 -1.55 14.70 -13.19
N ILE A 30 -0.99 14.10 -14.23
CA ILE A 30 0.09 14.69 -15.04
C ILE A 30 -0.31 14.74 -16.50
N ALA A 31 0.34 15.61 -17.27
CA ALA A 31 0.16 15.69 -18.72
C ALA A 31 1.44 15.22 -19.43
N GLY A 32 1.29 14.70 -20.66
CA GLY A 32 2.43 14.31 -21.48
C GLY A 32 2.73 12.82 -21.50
N GLN A 33 3.77 12.43 -22.25
CA GLN A 33 4.06 11.04 -22.60
C GLN A 33 5.40 10.53 -22.09
N ASP A 34 6.13 11.33 -21.34
CA ASP A 34 7.43 10.97 -20.80
C ASP A 34 7.50 11.38 -19.33
N ALA A 35 7.68 10.42 -18.44
CA ALA A 35 7.85 10.69 -17.03
C ALA A 35 8.54 9.54 -16.30
N SER A 36 9.30 9.88 -15.26
CA SER A 36 9.81 8.96 -14.25
C SER A 36 9.21 9.27 -12.89
N LEU A 37 8.94 8.23 -12.11
CA LEU A 37 8.48 8.32 -10.74
C LEU A 37 9.61 7.88 -9.80
N HIS A 38 9.98 8.75 -8.87
CA HIS A 38 10.84 8.41 -7.75
C HIS A 38 9.98 8.27 -6.51
N LEU A 39 10.07 7.16 -5.79
CA LEU A 39 9.30 6.98 -4.57
C LEU A 39 9.99 6.14 -3.50
N ALA A 40 9.63 6.40 -2.25
CA ALA A 40 9.91 5.57 -1.09
C ALA A 40 8.67 5.53 -0.19
N ALA A 41 8.33 4.38 0.36
CA ALA A 41 7.15 4.19 1.18
C ALA A 41 7.38 3.18 2.31
N SER A 42 6.49 3.18 3.29
CA SER A 42 6.36 2.17 4.35
C SER A 42 4.89 1.71 4.45
N SER A 43 4.58 0.38 4.35
CA SER A 43 5.47 -0.80 4.33
C SER A 43 5.62 -1.36 2.91
N ILE A 44 4.53 -1.46 2.15
CA ILE A 44 4.48 -1.91 0.76
C ILE A 44 3.69 -0.91 -0.08
N TYR A 45 4.00 -0.85 -1.37
CA TYR A 45 3.26 -0.01 -2.32
C TYR A 45 2.95 -0.75 -3.62
N ARG A 46 1.94 -0.23 -4.34
CA ARG A 46 1.57 -0.61 -5.71
C ARG A 46 1.40 0.66 -6.54
N VAL A 47 1.94 0.66 -7.75
CA VAL A 47 1.83 1.78 -8.69
C VAL A 47 0.90 1.41 -9.84
N TRP A 48 0.02 2.33 -10.17
CA TRP A 48 -0.93 2.24 -11.26
C TRP A 48 -0.86 3.48 -12.13
N VAL A 49 -0.96 3.31 -13.44
CA VAL A 49 -1.06 4.42 -14.40
C VAL A 49 -2.23 4.14 -15.33
N ASN A 50 -3.17 5.09 -15.41
CA ASN A 50 -4.36 4.97 -16.26
C ASN A 50 -5.12 3.63 -16.03
N GLY A 51 -5.22 3.19 -14.79
CA GLY A 51 -5.88 1.94 -14.41
C GLY A 51 -5.08 0.67 -14.70
N LYS A 52 -3.85 0.78 -15.21
CA LYS A 52 -2.96 -0.36 -15.44
C LYS A 52 -1.94 -0.49 -14.31
N PHE A 53 -1.79 -1.68 -13.78
CA PHE A 53 -0.73 -1.99 -12.80
C PHE A 53 0.65 -1.89 -13.46
N VAL A 54 1.58 -1.21 -12.76
CA VAL A 54 2.95 -1.00 -13.23
C VAL A 54 3.93 -1.85 -12.44
N CYS A 55 3.96 -1.67 -11.12
CA CYS A 55 4.90 -2.37 -10.26
C CYS A 55 4.46 -2.34 -8.79
N ALA A 56 5.18 -3.09 -7.96
CA ALA A 56 5.05 -3.08 -6.51
C ALA A 56 6.45 -3.08 -5.84
N GLY A 57 6.51 -2.59 -4.62
CA GLY A 57 7.71 -2.51 -3.81
C GLY A 57 7.40 -2.19 -2.36
N PRO A 58 8.38 -1.73 -1.60
CA PRO A 58 9.77 -1.42 -1.95
C PRO A 58 10.71 -2.64 -1.90
N ALA A 59 11.98 -2.44 -2.26
CA ALA A 59 13.04 -3.38 -1.88
C ALA A 59 13.34 -3.24 -0.37
N ARG A 60 13.78 -4.33 0.25
CA ARG A 60 14.11 -4.36 1.68
C ARG A 60 15.28 -3.42 2.02
N ALA A 61 15.20 -2.78 3.18
CA ALA A 61 16.25 -1.96 3.74
C ALA A 61 16.46 -2.28 5.23
N ALA A 62 17.56 -1.81 5.80
CA ALA A 62 17.78 -1.86 7.24
C ALA A 62 16.78 -0.96 7.97
N HIS A 63 16.51 -1.24 9.25
CA HIS A 63 15.63 -0.43 10.09
C HIS A 63 16.03 1.06 10.07
N GLY A 64 15.07 1.91 9.85
CA GLY A 64 15.24 3.37 9.77
C GLY A 64 15.82 3.86 8.43
N PHE A 65 15.98 2.98 7.44
CA PHE A 65 16.32 3.33 6.07
C PHE A 65 15.25 2.87 5.10
N TYR A 66 15.09 3.59 3.97
CA TYR A 66 14.07 3.31 2.98
C TYR A 66 14.69 3.34 1.58
N ARG A 67 14.44 2.31 0.79
CA ARG A 67 14.91 2.26 -0.60
C ARG A 67 14.06 3.18 -1.45
N VAL A 68 14.73 3.98 -2.28
CA VAL A 68 14.08 4.77 -3.32
C VAL A 68 14.05 3.95 -4.59
N ASP A 69 12.85 3.78 -5.13
CA ASP A 69 12.60 3.16 -6.41
C ASP A 69 12.44 4.25 -7.48
N GLU A 70 13.13 4.07 -8.61
CA GLU A 70 13.06 4.92 -9.80
C GLU A 70 12.32 4.12 -10.88
N ILE A 71 11.14 4.57 -11.29
CA ILE A 71 10.23 3.83 -12.16
C ILE A 71 9.96 4.65 -13.42
N ASP A 72 10.24 4.07 -14.59
CA ASP A 72 9.85 4.64 -15.88
C ASP A 72 8.34 4.45 -16.08
N LEU A 73 7.58 5.55 -16.16
CA LEU A 73 6.15 5.54 -16.42
C LEU A 73 5.81 5.66 -17.91
N THR A 74 6.78 6.06 -18.73
CA THR A 74 6.61 6.34 -20.16
C THR A 74 5.82 5.27 -20.91
N PRO A 75 6.05 3.95 -20.71
CA PRO A 75 5.33 2.91 -21.45
C PRO A 75 3.80 2.88 -21.18
N GLN A 76 3.33 3.47 -20.09
CA GLN A 76 1.91 3.48 -19.69
C GLN A 76 1.21 4.81 -19.92
N LEU A 77 1.98 5.86 -20.29
CA LEU A 77 1.43 7.18 -20.53
C LEU A 77 0.77 7.30 -21.90
N CYS A 78 -0.26 8.12 -21.97
CA CYS A 78 -0.92 8.51 -23.24
C CYS A 78 -0.78 10.01 -23.48
N ALA A 79 -1.09 10.44 -24.70
CA ALA A 79 -1.18 11.86 -24.99
C ALA A 79 -2.30 12.51 -24.17
N GLY A 80 -2.03 13.64 -23.52
CA GLY A 80 -2.98 14.35 -22.67
C GLY A 80 -2.80 14.05 -21.19
N GLN A 81 -3.92 13.96 -20.47
CA GLN A 81 -3.89 13.71 -19.02
C GLN A 81 -3.70 12.23 -18.70
N ASN A 82 -2.87 11.99 -17.70
CA ASN A 82 -2.61 10.67 -17.16
C ASN A 82 -2.83 10.66 -15.65
N THR A 83 -3.46 9.62 -15.16
CA THR A 83 -3.69 9.40 -13.74
C THR A 83 -2.64 8.45 -13.18
N VAL A 84 -1.85 8.92 -12.25
CA VAL A 84 -0.87 8.11 -11.48
C VAL A 84 -1.42 7.88 -10.09
N VAL A 85 -1.54 6.61 -9.69
CA VAL A 85 -2.00 6.22 -8.35
C VAL A 85 -0.94 5.36 -7.69
N ILE A 86 -0.60 5.70 -6.45
CA ILE A 86 0.29 4.91 -5.60
C ILE A 86 -0.55 4.46 -4.40
N GLU A 87 -0.85 3.18 -4.30
CA GLU A 87 -1.44 2.60 -3.09
C GLU A 87 -0.33 2.22 -2.14
N VAL A 88 -0.44 2.60 -0.89
CA VAL A 88 0.52 2.25 0.16
C VAL A 88 -0.22 1.59 1.31
N THR A 89 0.22 0.38 1.69
CA THR A 89 -0.27 -0.30 2.89
C THR A 89 0.78 -0.20 3.98
N ALA A 90 0.48 0.51 5.04
CA ALA A 90 1.29 0.63 6.24
C ALA A 90 0.84 -0.44 7.26
N PHE A 91 1.67 -1.44 7.50
CA PHE A 91 1.31 -2.49 8.45
C PHE A 91 1.53 -2.07 9.90
N ASN A 92 2.56 -1.27 10.18
CA ASN A 92 2.92 -0.82 11.53
C ASN A 92 3.04 -1.95 12.56
N VAL A 93 3.59 -3.08 12.13
CA VAL A 93 3.90 -4.24 12.96
C VAL A 93 5.18 -4.89 12.51
N ASN A 94 5.89 -5.51 13.46
CA ASN A 94 6.99 -6.40 13.12
C ASN A 94 6.45 -7.72 12.59
N SER A 95 7.02 -8.16 11.46
CA SER A 95 6.78 -9.48 10.89
C SER A 95 8.09 -10.03 10.33
N TYR A 96 8.03 -11.10 9.55
CA TYR A 96 9.22 -11.66 8.90
C TYR A 96 9.81 -10.71 7.85
N ASP A 97 8.99 -9.87 7.25
CA ASP A 97 9.35 -9.00 6.12
C ASP A 97 9.04 -7.52 6.34
N THR A 98 8.39 -7.15 7.44
CA THR A 98 8.06 -5.76 7.77
C THR A 98 8.56 -5.36 9.15
N LEU A 99 8.75 -4.06 9.33
CA LEU A 99 9.12 -3.45 10.60
C LEU A 99 7.97 -2.60 11.14
N ASP A 100 7.87 -2.54 12.46
CA ASP A 100 6.94 -1.63 13.15
C ASP A 100 7.45 -0.21 13.01
N GLN A 101 6.87 0.52 12.08
CA GLN A 101 7.22 1.90 11.76
C GLN A 101 6.06 2.61 11.09
N PRO A 102 5.92 3.95 11.31
CA PRO A 102 4.82 4.73 10.78
C PRO A 102 4.70 4.67 9.26
N GLY A 103 3.45 4.75 8.78
CA GLY A 103 3.14 4.87 7.36
C GLY A 103 3.63 6.19 6.78
N PHE A 104 4.16 6.16 5.57
CA PHE A 104 4.47 7.36 4.79
C PHE A 104 4.61 7.02 3.30
N LEU A 105 4.46 8.06 2.49
CA LEU A 105 4.89 8.10 1.09
C LEU A 105 5.73 9.35 0.87
N THR A 106 6.89 9.19 0.23
CA THR A 106 7.64 10.26 -0.43
C THR A 106 7.71 9.93 -1.90
N ALA A 107 7.15 10.79 -2.74
CA ALA A 107 7.10 10.54 -4.18
C ALA A 107 7.18 11.83 -4.97
N GLU A 108 7.91 11.80 -6.09
CA GLU A 108 7.90 12.88 -7.07
C GLU A 108 7.92 12.32 -8.49
N ILE A 109 7.21 13.00 -9.38
CA ILE A 109 7.17 12.69 -10.80
C ILE A 109 7.99 13.73 -11.55
N LEU A 110 8.92 13.25 -12.35
CA LEU A 110 9.82 14.09 -13.14
C LEU A 110 9.49 13.96 -14.64
N GLN A 111 9.47 15.08 -15.31
CA GLN A 111 9.39 15.16 -16.78
C GLN A 111 10.51 16.09 -17.27
N ASN A 112 11.33 15.64 -18.19
CA ASN A 112 12.51 16.39 -18.66
C ASN A 112 13.40 16.87 -17.48
N HIS A 113 13.62 16.01 -16.48
CA HIS A 113 14.38 16.28 -15.25
C HIS A 113 13.77 17.35 -14.30
N ALA A 114 12.60 17.88 -14.62
CA ALA A 114 11.88 18.83 -13.77
C ALA A 114 10.76 18.12 -13.00
N VAL A 115 10.61 18.44 -11.73
CA VAL A 115 9.51 17.90 -10.90
C VAL A 115 8.20 18.54 -11.31
N THR A 116 7.25 17.74 -11.77
CA THR A 116 5.90 18.13 -12.18
C THR A 116 4.83 17.82 -11.13
N ALA A 117 5.10 16.85 -10.24
CA ALA A 117 4.25 16.56 -9.09
C ALA A 117 5.12 16.03 -7.94
N ALA A 118 4.84 16.42 -6.71
CA ALA A 118 5.56 15.97 -5.53
C ALA A 118 4.65 15.83 -4.30
N THR A 119 4.95 14.88 -3.43
CA THR A 119 4.31 14.82 -2.12
C THR A 119 4.71 16.03 -1.28
N GLY A 120 3.71 16.67 -0.64
CA GLY A 120 3.90 17.88 0.17
C GLY A 120 3.62 19.20 -0.57
N ASP A 121 3.54 19.23 -1.89
CA ASP A 121 3.22 20.44 -2.66
C ASP A 121 1.74 20.55 -3.06
N GLY A 122 0.93 19.55 -2.69
CA GLY A 122 -0.51 19.49 -2.99
C GLY A 122 -0.87 18.80 -4.30
N SER A 123 0.09 18.42 -5.15
CA SER A 123 -0.16 17.73 -6.41
C SER A 123 -0.57 16.26 -6.24
N PHE A 124 -0.19 15.62 -5.12
CA PHE A 124 -0.70 14.33 -4.72
C PHE A 124 -1.86 14.47 -3.72
N GLY A 125 -3.07 14.09 -4.16
CA GLY A 125 -4.20 13.92 -3.24
C GLY A 125 -4.10 12.60 -2.48
N VAL A 126 -4.50 12.60 -1.21
CA VAL A 126 -4.55 11.42 -0.33
C VAL A 126 -5.98 10.93 -0.21
N TYR A 127 -6.22 9.63 -0.36
CA TYR A 127 -7.56 9.05 -0.38
C TYR A 127 -7.62 7.73 0.38
N ASP A 128 -8.76 7.49 1.05
CA ASP A 128 -9.14 6.15 1.50
C ASP A 128 -10.15 5.57 0.50
N LEU A 129 -9.83 4.41 -0.06
CA LEU A 129 -10.71 3.71 -1.01
C LEU A 129 -11.72 2.80 -0.30
N HIS A 130 -11.61 2.63 1.02
CA HIS A 130 -12.44 1.76 1.86
C HIS A 130 -12.57 0.34 1.31
N GLN A 131 -11.52 -0.17 0.67
CA GLN A 131 -11.53 -1.52 0.11
C GLN A 131 -10.82 -2.53 0.99
N ARG A 132 -9.65 -2.17 1.52
CA ARG A 132 -8.96 -3.01 2.49
C ARG A 132 -9.69 -2.96 3.81
N ILE A 133 -10.01 -4.13 4.35
CA ILE A 133 -10.56 -4.25 5.70
C ILE A 133 -9.38 -4.13 6.66
N GLN A 134 -9.37 -3.06 7.45
CA GLN A 134 -8.21 -2.70 8.26
C GLN A 134 -8.10 -3.58 9.52
N ARG A 135 -9.24 -3.81 10.21
CA ARG A 135 -9.27 -4.53 11.48
C ARG A 135 -9.54 -6.00 11.26
N VAL A 136 -8.47 -6.71 10.91
CA VAL A 136 -8.47 -8.16 10.72
C VAL A 136 -7.43 -8.81 11.61
N GLN A 137 -7.52 -10.13 11.79
CA GLN A 137 -6.61 -10.88 12.64
C GLN A 137 -5.20 -10.97 12.05
N ARG A 138 -4.24 -11.19 12.94
CA ARG A 138 -2.90 -11.70 12.61
C ARG A 138 -2.82 -13.16 13.00
N TYR A 139 -2.36 -14.00 12.09
CA TYR A 139 -2.19 -15.44 12.37
C TYR A 139 -0.90 -15.78 13.11
N SER A 140 0.18 -15.02 12.83
CA SER A 140 1.48 -15.29 13.43
C SER A 140 2.38 -14.05 13.36
N PHE A 141 3.50 -14.11 14.08
CA PHE A 141 4.54 -13.07 13.98
C PHE A 141 5.23 -13.03 12.61
N GLN A 142 5.16 -14.10 11.84
CA GLN A 142 5.80 -14.19 10.52
C GLN A 142 5.07 -13.35 9.46
N ARG A 143 3.78 -13.08 9.66
CA ARG A 143 2.95 -12.31 8.73
C ARG A 143 2.41 -11.05 9.40
N ALA A 144 2.14 -10.02 8.61
CA ALA A 144 1.51 -8.81 9.11
C ALA A 144 0.04 -9.09 9.46
N PHE A 145 -0.86 -8.98 8.53
CA PHE A 145 -2.30 -9.18 8.73
C PHE A 145 -2.86 -10.11 7.66
N ALA A 146 -3.99 -10.74 7.94
CA ALA A 146 -4.78 -11.37 6.91
C ALA A 146 -5.19 -10.32 5.86
N GLU A 147 -5.22 -10.71 4.59
CA GLU A 147 -5.69 -9.82 3.54
C GLU A 147 -7.18 -10.03 3.30
N ALA A 148 -7.95 -8.99 3.54
CA ALA A 148 -9.39 -8.98 3.29
C ALA A 148 -9.79 -7.69 2.59
N TYR A 149 -10.62 -7.80 1.55
CA TYR A 149 -11.03 -6.67 0.72
C TYR A 149 -12.52 -6.72 0.41
N ARG A 150 -13.16 -5.54 0.47
CA ARG A 150 -14.49 -5.31 -0.10
C ARG A 150 -14.34 -4.75 -1.50
N LEU A 151 -14.34 -5.62 -2.50
CA LEU A 151 -14.17 -5.21 -3.89
C LEU A 151 -15.38 -4.40 -4.35
N ARG A 152 -15.15 -3.14 -4.73
CA ARG A 152 -16.17 -2.22 -5.24
C ARG A 152 -15.88 -1.88 -6.70
N ALA A 153 -16.91 -1.80 -7.53
CA ALA A 153 -16.79 -1.45 -8.95
C ALA A 153 -16.21 -0.04 -9.18
N CYS A 154 -16.38 0.88 -8.21
CA CYS A 154 -15.89 2.26 -8.29
C CYS A 154 -14.36 2.39 -8.29
N LYS A 155 -13.63 1.36 -7.87
CA LYS A 155 -12.16 1.39 -7.84
C LYS A 155 -11.57 1.70 -9.21
N GLN A 156 -12.07 1.08 -10.27
CA GLN A 156 -11.54 1.32 -11.61
C GLN A 156 -11.73 2.79 -12.04
N ALA A 157 -12.86 3.41 -11.69
CA ALA A 157 -13.09 4.83 -11.98
C ALA A 157 -12.07 5.73 -11.26
N PHE A 158 -11.67 5.39 -10.03
CA PHE A 158 -10.65 6.13 -9.29
C PHE A 158 -9.30 6.12 -10.00
N TYR A 159 -8.87 4.97 -10.52
CA TYR A 159 -7.60 4.86 -11.27
C TYR A 159 -7.63 5.55 -12.63
N LEU A 160 -8.82 5.90 -13.13
CA LEU A 160 -9.02 6.66 -14.36
C LEU A 160 -9.27 8.15 -14.10
N GLY A 161 -9.10 8.62 -12.86
CA GLY A 161 -9.15 10.03 -12.49
C GLY A 161 -10.49 10.51 -11.90
N SER A 162 -11.52 9.66 -11.84
CA SER A 162 -12.77 9.97 -11.13
C SER A 162 -12.61 9.70 -9.63
N ASP A 163 -13.30 10.44 -8.76
CA ASP A 163 -13.24 10.16 -7.32
C ASP A 163 -13.98 8.87 -6.93
N GLY A 164 -14.98 8.43 -7.69
CA GLY A 164 -15.56 7.08 -7.60
C GLY A 164 -16.03 6.63 -6.22
N GLY A 165 -16.30 7.55 -5.28
CA GLY A 165 -16.64 7.26 -3.90
C GLY A 165 -15.44 7.05 -2.98
N ALA A 166 -14.22 7.39 -3.42
CA ALA A 166 -13.05 7.49 -2.56
C ALA A 166 -13.19 8.70 -1.62
N GLU A 167 -12.82 8.54 -0.37
CA GLU A 167 -12.78 9.62 0.61
C GLU A 167 -11.46 10.38 0.48
N ARG A 168 -11.52 11.67 0.17
CA ARG A 168 -10.33 12.53 0.17
C ARG A 168 -9.98 12.92 1.59
N LEU A 169 -8.72 12.71 1.97
CA LEU A 169 -8.20 12.97 3.30
C LEU A 169 -7.26 14.19 3.31
N GLU A 170 -7.18 14.86 4.46
CA GLU A 170 -6.14 15.84 4.74
C GLU A 170 -4.80 15.11 4.93
N SER A 171 -3.74 15.62 4.31
CA SER A 171 -2.38 15.10 4.49
C SER A 171 -1.59 15.93 5.50
N GLU A 172 -0.65 15.27 6.17
CA GLU A 172 0.35 15.93 7.00
C GLU A 172 1.75 15.45 6.63
N THR A 173 2.73 16.33 6.82
CA THR A 173 4.14 15.99 6.63
C THR A 173 4.61 15.11 7.78
N GLN A 174 5.30 14.03 7.43
CA GLN A 174 5.94 13.14 8.37
C GLN A 174 7.40 13.54 8.63
N ALA A 175 8.00 12.99 9.68
CA ALA A 175 9.42 13.21 9.97
C ALA A 175 10.30 12.82 8.79
N GLU A 176 11.42 13.52 8.59
CA GLU A 176 12.40 13.26 7.55
C GLU A 176 12.89 11.80 7.60
N LYS A 177 13.08 11.20 6.42
CA LYS A 177 13.47 9.80 6.27
C LYS A 177 14.91 9.71 5.75
N ARG A 178 15.59 8.60 6.08
CA ARG A 178 16.91 8.29 5.53
C ARG A 178 16.75 7.36 4.33
N TYR A 179 17.17 7.82 3.18
CA TYR A 179 16.99 7.10 1.92
C TYR A 179 18.27 6.38 1.48
N LEU A 180 18.07 5.27 0.78
CA LEU A 180 19.10 4.49 0.10
C LEU A 180 18.66 4.23 -1.33
N ARG A 181 19.61 4.15 -2.24
CA ARG A 181 19.32 3.72 -3.61
C ARG A 181 18.90 2.25 -3.62
N ARG A 182 17.97 1.91 -4.49
CA ARG A 182 17.71 0.51 -4.81
C ARG A 182 18.87 -0.05 -5.61
N GLU A 183 19.47 -1.14 -5.13
CA GLU A 183 20.58 -1.85 -5.79
C GLU A 183 20.11 -3.15 -6.46
N THR A 184 18.94 -3.64 -6.08
CA THR A 184 18.33 -4.84 -6.66
C THR A 184 17.43 -4.49 -7.84
N PRO A 185 17.40 -5.28 -8.91
CA PRO A 185 16.48 -5.06 -10.02
C PRO A 185 15.02 -5.00 -9.56
N MET A 186 14.20 -4.24 -10.28
CA MET A 186 12.75 -4.27 -10.09
C MET A 186 12.23 -5.66 -10.47
N PRO A 187 11.35 -6.29 -9.68
CA PRO A 187 10.71 -7.55 -10.07
C PRO A 187 9.93 -7.40 -11.37
N GLN A 188 9.92 -8.44 -12.17
CA GLN A 188 9.03 -8.52 -13.33
C GLN A 188 7.66 -9.02 -12.88
N PHE A 189 6.61 -8.33 -13.32
CA PHE A 189 5.23 -8.65 -13.00
C PHE A 189 4.52 -9.09 -14.27
N GLU A 190 4.39 -10.38 -14.46
CA GLU A 190 3.67 -10.95 -15.60
C GLU A 190 2.31 -11.48 -15.15
N PRO A 191 1.20 -11.11 -15.83
CA PRO A 191 -0.11 -11.65 -15.50
C PRO A 191 -0.17 -13.13 -15.87
N LEU A 192 -0.52 -13.95 -14.89
CA LEU A 192 -0.78 -15.36 -15.08
C LEU A 192 -2.27 -15.59 -15.30
N GLN A 193 -2.59 -16.47 -16.26
CA GLN A 193 -3.96 -16.90 -16.50
C GLN A 193 -4.28 -18.15 -15.68
N VAL A 194 -5.49 -18.17 -15.11
CA VAL A 194 -6.01 -19.34 -14.41
C VAL A 194 -6.17 -20.49 -15.41
N GLN A 195 -5.48 -21.59 -15.16
CA GLN A 195 -5.55 -22.78 -16.02
C GLN A 195 -6.86 -23.56 -15.81
N ARG A 196 -7.27 -23.72 -14.54
CA ARG A 196 -8.51 -24.39 -14.16
C ARG A 196 -8.91 -24.01 -12.74
N ILE A 197 -10.19 -24.07 -12.45
CA ILE A 197 -10.72 -24.00 -11.08
C ILE A 197 -10.67 -25.43 -10.53
N VAL A 198 -9.92 -25.63 -9.45
CA VAL A 198 -9.77 -26.96 -8.81
C VAL A 198 -10.90 -27.20 -7.81
N GLN A 199 -11.30 -26.14 -7.10
CA GLN A 199 -12.33 -26.21 -6.05
C GLN A 199 -13.00 -24.85 -5.91
N THR A 200 -14.28 -24.86 -5.59
CA THR A 200 -15.05 -23.68 -5.15
C THR A 200 -15.66 -23.99 -3.79
N GLY A 201 -15.82 -22.95 -2.96
CA GLY A 201 -16.41 -23.07 -1.63
C GLY A 201 -17.06 -21.78 -1.19
N SER A 202 -17.78 -21.83 -0.09
CA SER A 202 -18.34 -20.66 0.57
C SER A 202 -17.50 -20.28 1.78
N VAL A 203 -17.36 -18.98 2.03
CA VAL A 203 -16.68 -18.46 3.22
C VAL A 203 -17.74 -17.84 4.12
N SER A 204 -17.80 -18.26 5.38
CA SER A 204 -18.64 -17.60 6.38
C SER A 204 -17.79 -16.60 7.18
N PHE A 205 -18.35 -15.41 7.37
CA PHE A 205 -17.75 -14.36 8.20
C PHE A 205 -18.40 -14.29 9.59
N ASP A 206 -19.43 -15.08 9.85
CA ASP A 206 -20.18 -15.10 11.11
C ASP A 206 -19.57 -16.05 12.15
N VAL A 207 -18.25 -16.16 12.19
CA VAL A 207 -17.56 -17.00 13.15
C VAL A 207 -17.43 -16.26 14.48
N PRO A 208 -17.97 -16.80 15.61
CA PRO A 208 -17.78 -16.18 16.90
C PRO A 208 -16.31 -15.98 17.23
N CYS A 209 -15.95 -14.82 17.77
CA CYS A 209 -14.56 -14.46 18.11
C CYS A 209 -13.85 -15.52 18.98
N GLY A 210 -14.58 -16.24 19.83
CA GLY A 210 -14.07 -17.34 20.64
C GLY A 210 -13.72 -18.62 19.88
N ALA A 211 -14.09 -18.73 18.59
CA ALA A 211 -13.78 -19.87 17.74
C ALA A 211 -12.47 -19.72 16.95
N LEU A 212 -11.83 -18.55 17.02
CA LEU A 212 -10.50 -18.37 16.45
C LEU A 212 -9.52 -19.35 17.07
N ARG A 213 -8.64 -19.93 16.26
CA ARG A 213 -7.65 -20.92 16.70
C ARG A 213 -6.94 -20.49 17.99
N LYS A 214 -7.07 -21.31 19.01
CA LYS A 214 -6.35 -21.17 20.29
C LYS A 214 -4.96 -21.80 20.22
N ASP A 215 -4.45 -22.10 19.05
CA ASP A 215 -3.13 -22.69 18.90
C ASP A 215 -2.07 -21.71 19.41
N ARG A 216 -1.22 -22.21 20.29
CA ARG A 216 -0.11 -21.46 20.87
C ARG A 216 0.82 -20.86 19.81
N ALA A 217 0.96 -21.52 18.66
CA ALA A 217 1.72 -21.02 17.52
C ALA A 217 1.15 -19.70 16.93
N TYR A 218 -0.13 -19.42 17.17
CA TYR A 218 -0.81 -18.21 16.67
C TYR A 218 -1.08 -17.15 17.73
N THR A 219 -1.12 -17.54 19.01
CA THR A 219 -1.61 -16.66 20.09
C THR A 219 -0.59 -16.34 21.17
N GLN A 220 0.51 -17.08 21.30
CA GLN A 220 1.45 -16.98 22.41
C GLN A 220 2.92 -17.05 21.99
N ILE A 221 3.31 -16.32 20.98
CA ILE A 221 4.70 -16.30 20.56
C ILE A 221 5.38 -15.08 21.17
N GLY A 222 6.09 -15.30 22.28
CA GLY A 222 6.91 -14.28 22.93
C GLY A 222 6.11 -13.12 23.52
N PRO A 223 6.66 -11.89 23.56
CA PRO A 223 5.92 -10.72 23.97
C PRO A 223 4.68 -10.57 23.08
N MET A 224 3.57 -10.11 23.67
CA MET A 224 2.27 -10.03 22.99
C MET A 224 2.42 -9.53 21.56
N LEU A 225 1.86 -10.28 20.61
CA LEU A 225 1.85 -9.94 19.21
C LEU A 225 1.06 -8.63 19.02
N LYS A 226 1.72 -7.57 18.52
CA LYS A 226 1.04 -6.32 18.17
C LYS A 226 0.00 -6.60 17.08
N GLY A 227 -1.25 -6.30 17.35
CA GLY A 227 -2.39 -6.55 16.46
C GLY A 227 -3.66 -5.99 17.05
N TYR A 228 -4.76 -6.10 16.31
CA TYR A 228 -6.08 -5.69 16.81
C TYR A 228 -6.62 -6.68 17.83
N PRO A 229 -7.21 -6.19 18.94
CA PRO A 229 -7.96 -7.03 19.86
C PRO A 229 -9.09 -7.77 19.15
N ALA A 230 -9.37 -9.00 19.55
CA ALA A 230 -10.32 -9.87 18.87
C ALA A 230 -11.75 -9.31 18.81
N ASP A 231 -12.14 -8.57 19.85
CA ASP A 231 -13.45 -7.91 19.96
C ASP A 231 -13.59 -6.63 19.10
N THR A 232 -12.50 -6.16 18.52
CA THR A 232 -12.48 -4.96 17.64
C THR A 232 -12.36 -5.29 16.17
N LEU A 233 -12.30 -6.57 15.78
CA LEU A 233 -12.17 -6.97 14.39
C LEU A 233 -13.43 -6.63 13.61
N GLU A 234 -13.24 -6.08 12.40
CA GLU A 234 -14.35 -5.81 11.47
C GLU A 234 -14.82 -7.08 10.78
N GLU A 235 -13.89 -7.99 10.50
CA GLU A 235 -14.15 -9.27 9.86
C GLU A 235 -13.34 -10.37 10.53
N HIS A 236 -13.97 -11.50 10.75
CA HIS A 236 -13.34 -12.72 11.24
C HIS A 236 -13.19 -13.69 10.08
N LEU A 237 -11.95 -13.89 9.63
CA LEU A 237 -11.68 -14.85 8.56
C LEU A 237 -11.57 -16.25 9.17
N SER A 238 -12.41 -17.15 8.72
CA SER A 238 -12.35 -18.57 9.07
C SER A 238 -11.33 -19.31 8.22
N ASP A 239 -10.55 -20.19 8.81
CA ASP A 239 -9.67 -21.13 8.08
C ASP A 239 -10.45 -22.29 7.45
N GLU A 240 -11.73 -22.46 7.83
CA GLU A 240 -12.55 -23.56 7.35
C GLU A 240 -13.31 -23.13 6.09
N ALA A 241 -12.88 -23.66 4.94
CA ALA A 241 -13.72 -23.65 3.76
C ALA A 241 -14.91 -24.56 4.02
N GLN A 242 -16.10 -24.02 4.07
CA GLN A 242 -17.31 -24.84 4.06
C GLN A 242 -17.51 -25.39 2.65
N THR A 243 -17.33 -26.69 2.49
CA THR A 243 -17.62 -27.43 1.26
C THR A 243 -19.11 -27.74 1.16
#